data_5cdb4ed2bc47e3abede9e980dea9a846
#
_entry.id   5cdb4ed2bc47e3abede9e980dea9a846
#
_cell.length_a   1.000
_cell.length_b   1.000
_cell.length_c   1.000
_cell.angle_alpha   90.00
_cell.angle_beta   90.00
_cell.angle_gamma   90.00
#
_symmetry.space_group_name_H-M   'P 1'
#
loop_
_entity.id
_entity.type
_entity.pdbx_description
1 polymer ?
#
loop_
_entity_poly.entity_id
_entity_poly.type
_entity_poly.pdbx_seq_one_letter_code
_entity_poly.pdbx_strand_id
1 'polypeptide(L)'
;MGYAIDLGYDVVNLPPAVVLDLSADAEAEAATNANDAAPTTKAASADSPDPNALYVADRLDARPITELVDTYGDAVVLVRTPGGLGTGFLISAGGHLITNYHVVEGQTRVSVTVSRTTARGRRKTEFKDVEIVAFDPRRDLALLRLDWDNDDQPIAEDERPPHVVLSAPDDLVPGDLVFAVGNPLGLERTVTQGIVSSTTRTIGHLRFIQTDASINPGNSGGPLFNARGEVVGVACAGFTSFNGLAFGIPVEELRSFLKHRDAWLYDASQPQNGVKYLDPPVLESATFNISSED
;
A
#
# COMPACT_ATOMS: atom_id res chain seq x y z
N MET A 1 -14.50 19.05 25.62
CA MET A 1 -14.55 17.62 25.28
C MET A 1 -13.39 17.38 24.33
N GLY A 2 -12.45 16.50 24.66
CA GLY A 2 -11.36 16.14 23.76
C GLY A 2 -11.85 15.13 22.73
N TYR A 3 -11.28 15.17 21.54
CA TYR A 3 -11.53 14.17 20.49
C TYR A 3 -10.44 13.10 20.58
N ALA A 4 -10.84 11.84 20.60
CA ALA A 4 -9.93 10.70 20.52
C ALA A 4 -9.86 10.22 19.09
N ILE A 5 -8.64 10.14 18.53
CA ILE A 5 -8.38 9.52 17.23
C ILE A 5 -7.78 8.17 17.51
N ASP A 6 -8.51 7.11 17.16
CA ASP A 6 -8.03 5.74 17.25
C ASP A 6 -7.23 5.43 15.97
N LEU A 7 -5.93 5.33 16.11
CA LEU A 7 -5.00 4.98 15.02
C LEU A 7 -4.79 3.47 14.92
N GLY A 8 -5.57 2.67 15.66
CA GLY A 8 -5.41 1.21 15.73
C GLY A 8 -4.24 0.75 16.61
N TYR A 9 -3.39 1.68 17.06
CA TYR A 9 -2.21 1.42 17.89
C TYR A 9 -2.17 2.27 19.17
N ASP A 10 -2.68 3.52 19.10
CA ASP A 10 -2.73 4.44 20.21
C ASP A 10 -3.90 5.40 20.07
N VAL A 11 -4.61 5.66 21.16
CA VAL A 11 -5.63 6.71 21.24
C VAL A 11 -4.93 8.03 21.47
N VAL A 12 -4.79 8.85 20.44
CA VAL A 12 -4.24 10.21 20.59
C VAL A 12 -5.35 11.15 21.01
N ASN A 13 -5.29 11.61 22.27
CA ASN A 13 -6.16 12.66 22.77
C ASN A 13 -5.64 14.03 22.32
N LEU A 14 -6.32 14.66 21.35
CA LEU A 14 -6.00 16.01 20.92
C LEU A 14 -6.70 17.03 21.83
N PRO A 15 -5.99 18.05 22.36
CA PRO A 15 -6.61 19.13 23.10
C PRO A 15 -7.52 19.97 22.18
N PRO A 16 -8.60 20.56 22.69
CA PRO A 16 -9.58 21.32 21.90
C PRO A 16 -9.01 22.47 21.07
N ALA A 17 -7.84 23.00 21.43
CA ALA A 17 -7.18 24.10 20.72
C ALA A 17 -6.58 23.70 19.36
N VAL A 18 -6.34 22.42 19.10
CA VAL A 18 -5.78 21.93 17.82
C VAL A 18 -6.85 21.83 16.72
N VAL A 19 -8.12 21.81 17.08
CA VAL A 19 -9.24 21.68 16.13
C VAL A 19 -9.63 23.03 15.51
N LEU A 20 -9.23 24.15 16.13
CA LEU A 20 -9.64 25.50 15.68
C LEU A 20 -8.75 26.11 14.58
N ASP A 21 -7.58 25.53 14.32
CA ASP A 21 -6.62 26.10 13.35
C ASP A 21 -6.77 25.57 11.91
N LEU A 22 -7.66 24.60 11.68
CA LEU A 22 -7.92 24.03 10.35
C LEU A 22 -8.83 24.90 9.47
N SER A 23 -9.39 25.99 10.01
CA SER A 23 -10.29 26.87 9.26
C SER A 23 -9.64 28.18 8.76
N ALA A 24 -8.38 28.47 9.14
CA ALA A 24 -7.74 29.75 8.82
C ALA A 24 -6.90 29.74 7.52
N ASP A 25 -6.50 28.56 7.02
CA ASP A 25 -5.59 28.48 5.86
C ASP A 25 -6.30 28.36 4.50
N ALA A 26 -7.62 28.38 4.47
CA ALA A 26 -8.40 28.23 3.21
C ALA A 26 -8.61 29.53 2.41
N GLU A 27 -8.25 30.70 2.93
CA GLU A 27 -8.58 31.99 2.26
C GLU A 27 -7.34 32.79 1.75
N ALA A 28 -6.11 32.27 1.82
CA ALA A 28 -4.92 33.10 1.53
C ALA A 28 -4.21 32.83 0.20
N GLU A 29 -4.62 31.88 -0.65
CA GLU A 29 -3.90 31.60 -1.91
C GLU A 29 -4.80 31.67 -3.18
N ALA A 30 -5.59 32.70 -3.30
CA ALA A 30 -6.26 33.02 -4.56
C ALA A 30 -5.78 34.39 -5.10
N ALA A 31 -4.52 34.52 -5.47
CA ALA A 31 -4.07 35.56 -6.42
C ALA A 31 -2.62 35.33 -6.91
N THR A 32 -2.51 35.37 -8.25
CA THR A 32 -1.31 35.57 -9.08
C THR A 32 -0.39 34.37 -9.34
N ASN A 33 -0.43 33.79 -10.53
CA ASN A 33 0.43 34.14 -11.67
C ASN A 33 0.15 33.23 -12.86
N ALA A 34 -0.34 33.85 -13.92
CA ALA A 34 -0.21 33.33 -15.26
C ALA A 34 1.22 33.59 -15.74
N ASN A 35 1.95 32.53 -16.08
CA ASN A 35 3.03 32.62 -17.04
C ASN A 35 3.26 31.29 -17.72
N ASP A 36 3.17 31.33 -19.04
CA ASP A 36 3.45 30.26 -19.99
C ASP A 36 4.85 29.66 -19.79
N ALA A 37 4.89 28.36 -19.56
CA ALA A 37 6.06 27.54 -19.89
C ALA A 37 5.58 26.17 -20.36
N ALA A 38 5.81 25.88 -21.64
CA ALA A 38 5.57 24.57 -22.25
C ALA A 38 6.25 23.45 -21.45
N PRO A 39 5.60 22.28 -21.29
CA PRO A 39 6.22 21.16 -20.59
C PRO A 39 7.32 20.56 -21.47
N THR A 40 8.57 20.73 -21.06
CA THR A 40 9.70 19.92 -21.56
C THR A 40 9.48 18.48 -21.08
N THR A 41 9.07 17.63 -21.98
CA THR A 41 9.08 16.17 -21.81
C THR A 41 10.50 15.69 -21.57
N LYS A 42 10.83 15.50 -20.28
CA LYS A 42 12.01 14.75 -19.90
C LYS A 42 11.64 13.27 -20.03
N ALA A 43 12.11 12.64 -21.11
CA ALA A 43 12.01 11.20 -21.30
C ALA A 43 12.65 10.52 -20.07
N ALA A 44 11.82 9.83 -19.27
CA ALA A 44 12.31 8.93 -18.26
C ALA A 44 13.00 7.78 -19.00
N SER A 45 14.27 7.54 -18.69
CA SER A 45 15.02 6.37 -19.13
C SER A 45 14.28 5.14 -18.63
N ALA A 46 13.77 4.33 -19.55
CA ALA A 46 13.28 3.00 -19.25
C ALA A 46 14.47 2.19 -18.74
N ASP A 47 14.57 2.06 -17.42
CA ASP A 47 15.43 1.07 -16.81
C ASP A 47 14.88 -0.29 -17.21
N SER A 48 15.72 -1.13 -17.80
CA SER A 48 15.35 -2.50 -18.19
C SER A 48 14.76 -3.20 -16.96
N PRO A 49 13.63 -3.92 -17.08
CA PRO A 49 13.01 -4.57 -15.93
C PRO A 49 14.03 -5.54 -15.32
N ASP A 50 14.40 -5.31 -14.05
CA ASP A 50 15.20 -6.23 -13.27
C ASP A 50 14.43 -7.56 -13.16
N PRO A 51 14.97 -8.68 -13.68
CA PRO A 51 14.28 -9.97 -13.62
C PRO A 51 14.03 -10.45 -12.19
N ASN A 52 14.69 -9.85 -11.19
CA ASN A 52 14.45 -10.08 -9.76
C ASN A 52 13.55 -9.03 -9.13
N ALA A 53 12.99 -8.09 -9.90
CA ALA A 53 12.11 -7.07 -9.36
C ALA A 53 10.84 -7.72 -8.77
N LEU A 54 10.55 -7.40 -7.52
CA LEU A 54 9.33 -7.87 -6.85
C LEU A 54 8.05 -7.25 -7.39
N TYR A 55 8.16 -6.22 -8.23
CA TYR A 55 7.02 -5.49 -8.79
C TYR A 55 7.38 -4.86 -10.12
N VAL A 56 6.35 -4.55 -10.91
CA VAL A 56 6.46 -3.77 -12.14
C VAL A 56 6.10 -2.33 -11.83
N ALA A 57 6.93 -1.39 -12.27
CA ALA A 57 6.63 0.03 -12.27
C ALA A 57 6.72 0.54 -13.70
N ASP A 58 5.62 1.10 -14.20
CA ASP A 58 5.53 1.62 -15.56
C ASP A 58 4.53 2.77 -15.60
N ARG A 59 4.51 3.49 -16.71
CA ARG A 59 3.50 4.50 -17.01
C ARG A 59 2.54 3.97 -18.06
N LEU A 60 1.30 3.77 -17.64
CA LEU A 60 0.25 3.23 -18.49
C LEU A 60 -0.59 4.36 -19.12
N ASP A 61 -1.33 4.02 -20.18
CA ASP A 61 -2.32 4.91 -20.75
C ASP A 61 -3.62 4.91 -19.93
N ALA A 62 -4.30 6.07 -19.88
CA ALA A 62 -5.58 6.19 -19.20
C ALA A 62 -6.65 5.38 -19.92
N ARG A 63 -7.50 4.67 -19.13
CA ARG A 63 -8.59 3.83 -19.61
C ARG A 63 -9.82 3.99 -18.71
N PRO A 64 -11.01 3.63 -19.21
CA PRO A 64 -12.21 3.57 -18.36
C PRO A 64 -12.01 2.68 -17.13
N ILE A 65 -12.53 3.11 -15.97
CA ILE A 65 -12.40 2.32 -14.72
C ILE A 65 -12.96 0.91 -14.88
N THR A 66 -14.03 0.73 -15.66
CA THR A 66 -14.61 -0.59 -15.95
C THR A 66 -13.60 -1.54 -16.56
N GLU A 67 -12.83 -1.08 -17.56
CA GLU A 67 -11.78 -1.88 -18.20
C GLU A 67 -10.61 -2.15 -17.25
N LEU A 68 -10.24 -1.18 -16.42
CA LEU A 68 -9.18 -1.32 -15.42
C LEU A 68 -9.56 -2.34 -14.34
N VAL A 69 -10.83 -2.34 -13.91
CA VAL A 69 -11.37 -3.31 -12.96
C VAL A 69 -11.43 -4.71 -13.57
N ASP A 70 -11.77 -4.83 -14.85
CA ASP A 70 -11.73 -6.10 -15.56
C ASP A 70 -10.28 -6.62 -15.71
N THR A 71 -9.32 -5.70 -15.94
CA THR A 71 -7.90 -6.06 -16.10
C THR A 71 -7.26 -6.47 -14.77
N TYR A 72 -7.41 -5.65 -13.73
CA TYR A 72 -6.65 -5.80 -12.46
C TYR A 72 -7.47 -6.32 -11.30
N GLY A 73 -8.76 -6.40 -11.45
CA GLY A 73 -9.61 -6.78 -10.32
C GLY A 73 -9.37 -8.19 -9.79
N ASP A 74 -8.89 -9.13 -10.61
CA ASP A 74 -8.51 -10.47 -10.15
C ASP A 74 -7.14 -10.49 -9.44
N ALA A 75 -6.34 -9.39 -9.55
CA ALA A 75 -5.16 -9.19 -8.73
C ALA A 75 -5.49 -8.82 -7.28
N VAL A 76 -6.74 -8.36 -7.02
CA VAL A 76 -7.18 -7.97 -5.68
C VAL A 76 -7.75 -9.18 -4.96
N VAL A 77 -7.18 -9.50 -3.81
CA VAL A 77 -7.42 -10.72 -3.06
C VAL A 77 -8.02 -10.42 -1.68
N LEU A 78 -8.72 -11.40 -1.12
CA LEU A 78 -9.19 -11.34 0.26
C LEU A 78 -8.12 -11.92 1.18
N VAL A 79 -7.68 -11.15 2.17
CA VAL A 79 -6.81 -11.61 3.25
C VAL A 79 -7.66 -11.90 4.47
N ARG A 80 -7.54 -13.10 5.03
CA ARG A 80 -8.27 -13.54 6.22
C ARG A 80 -7.31 -14.00 7.29
N THR A 81 -7.57 -13.58 8.51
CA THR A 81 -6.85 -14.01 9.70
C THR A 81 -7.86 -14.38 10.80
N PRO A 82 -7.43 -15.05 11.87
CA PRO A 82 -8.29 -15.25 13.04
C PRO A 82 -8.83 -13.95 13.65
N GLY A 83 -8.09 -12.82 13.48
CA GLY A 83 -8.47 -11.50 14.00
C GLY A 83 -9.42 -10.72 13.11
N GLY A 84 -9.56 -11.06 11.82
CA GLY A 84 -10.41 -10.29 10.94
C GLY A 84 -10.20 -10.53 9.44
N LEU A 85 -10.71 -9.61 8.66
CA LEU A 85 -10.67 -9.62 7.20
C LEU A 85 -10.06 -8.31 6.68
N GLY A 86 -9.28 -8.42 5.62
CA GLY A 86 -8.75 -7.29 4.87
C GLY A 86 -8.63 -7.61 3.38
N THR A 87 -8.15 -6.66 2.65
CA THR A 87 -7.84 -6.79 1.23
C THR A 87 -6.32 -6.85 1.05
N GLY A 88 -5.86 -7.52 0.00
CA GLY A 88 -4.50 -7.45 -0.50
C GLY A 88 -4.50 -7.38 -2.00
N PHE A 89 -3.33 -7.19 -2.60
CA PHE A 89 -3.20 -7.19 -4.05
C PHE A 89 -1.85 -7.75 -4.50
N LEU A 90 -1.87 -8.52 -5.57
CA LEU A 90 -0.70 -9.15 -6.17
C LEU A 90 0.18 -8.10 -6.87
N ILE A 91 1.47 -8.12 -6.57
CA ILE A 91 2.48 -7.22 -7.17
C ILE A 91 3.45 -7.93 -8.11
N SER A 92 3.42 -9.27 -8.15
CA SER A 92 4.26 -10.06 -9.04
C SER A 92 3.60 -11.37 -9.46
N ALA A 93 4.03 -11.93 -10.59
CA ALA A 93 3.67 -13.27 -11.04
C ALA A 93 4.15 -14.37 -10.08
N GLY A 94 5.17 -14.09 -9.26
CA GLY A 94 5.69 -15.00 -8.23
C GLY A 94 4.83 -15.15 -6.98
N GLY A 95 3.63 -14.53 -6.96
CA GLY A 95 2.69 -14.67 -5.84
C GLY A 95 2.91 -13.68 -4.69
N HIS A 96 3.80 -12.71 -4.86
CA HIS A 96 3.96 -11.66 -3.85
C HIS A 96 2.75 -10.73 -3.84
N LEU A 97 2.26 -10.42 -2.65
CA LEU A 97 1.12 -9.52 -2.46
C LEU A 97 1.33 -8.57 -1.28
N ILE A 98 0.71 -7.41 -1.37
CA ILE A 98 0.71 -6.38 -0.33
C ILE A 98 -0.62 -6.37 0.38
N THR A 99 -0.57 -6.11 1.69
CA THR A 99 -1.71 -5.75 2.54
C THR A 99 -1.25 -4.79 3.63
N ASN A 100 -2.15 -4.33 4.50
CA ASN A 100 -1.75 -3.58 5.67
C ASN A 100 -1.18 -4.50 6.77
N TYR A 101 -0.26 -3.97 7.59
CA TYR A 101 0.28 -4.67 8.75
C TYR A 101 -0.81 -5.00 9.76
N HIS A 102 -1.70 -4.04 10.09
CA HIS A 102 -2.78 -4.26 11.08
C HIS A 102 -3.72 -5.42 10.69
N VAL A 103 -3.80 -5.82 9.42
CA VAL A 103 -4.58 -6.98 8.96
C VAL A 103 -3.93 -8.29 9.42
N VAL A 104 -2.59 -8.32 9.51
CA VAL A 104 -1.81 -9.52 9.86
C VAL A 104 -1.12 -9.43 11.23
N GLU A 105 -1.31 -8.34 11.95
CA GLU A 105 -0.67 -8.08 13.24
C GLU A 105 -0.93 -9.19 14.25
N GLY A 106 0.15 -9.72 14.85
CA GLY A 106 0.07 -10.79 15.84
C GLY A 106 -0.45 -12.12 15.31
N GLN A 107 -0.63 -12.25 14.00
CA GLN A 107 -1.17 -13.45 13.37
C GLN A 107 -0.04 -14.37 12.90
N THR A 108 -0.19 -15.65 13.18
CA THR A 108 0.68 -16.73 12.68
C THR A 108 0.03 -17.54 11.58
N ARG A 109 -1.26 -17.33 11.32
CA ARG A 109 -2.03 -18.03 10.28
C ARG A 109 -2.75 -16.99 9.44
N VAL A 110 -2.37 -16.91 8.20
CA VAL A 110 -2.99 -16.03 7.20
C VAL A 110 -3.49 -16.88 6.07
N SER A 111 -4.76 -16.73 5.69
CA SER A 111 -5.28 -17.31 4.46
C SER A 111 -5.61 -16.22 3.45
N VAL A 112 -5.43 -16.55 2.17
CA VAL A 112 -5.68 -15.63 1.06
C VAL A 112 -6.62 -16.32 0.08
N THR A 113 -7.73 -15.67 -0.25
CA THR A 113 -8.64 -16.12 -1.29
C THR A 113 -8.39 -15.34 -2.57
N VAL A 114 -7.97 -16.05 -3.59
CA VAL A 114 -7.81 -15.56 -4.96
C VAL A 114 -9.08 -15.84 -5.73
N SER A 115 -9.64 -14.83 -6.39
CA SER A 115 -10.79 -14.97 -7.28
C SER A 115 -10.34 -14.77 -8.72
N ARG A 116 -10.74 -15.68 -9.62
CA ARG A 116 -10.38 -15.64 -11.04
C ARG A 116 -11.63 -15.70 -11.90
N THR A 117 -11.67 -14.87 -12.92
CA THR A 117 -12.71 -14.95 -13.95
C THR A 117 -12.28 -15.94 -15.01
N THR A 118 -13.06 -16.98 -15.22
CA THR A 118 -12.80 -18.02 -16.23
C THR A 118 -13.97 -18.09 -17.22
N ALA A 119 -13.78 -18.78 -18.35
CA ALA A 119 -14.86 -19.02 -19.31
C ALA A 119 -16.09 -19.77 -18.69
N ARG A 120 -15.90 -20.46 -17.57
CA ARG A 120 -16.95 -21.20 -16.83
C ARG A 120 -17.56 -20.40 -15.66
N GLY A 121 -17.18 -19.11 -15.51
CA GLY A 121 -17.58 -18.26 -14.41
C GLY A 121 -16.45 -17.97 -13.43
N ARG A 122 -16.80 -17.36 -12.32
CA ARG A 122 -15.82 -16.96 -11.29
C ARG A 122 -15.43 -18.14 -10.42
N ARG A 123 -14.13 -18.44 -10.32
CA ARG A 123 -13.55 -19.46 -9.46
C ARG A 123 -12.83 -18.80 -8.29
N LYS A 124 -13.04 -19.32 -7.08
CA LYS A 124 -12.32 -18.91 -5.86
C LYS A 124 -11.40 -20.04 -5.42
N THR A 125 -10.16 -19.70 -5.11
CA THR A 125 -9.17 -20.64 -4.55
C THR A 125 -8.66 -20.05 -3.24
N GLU A 126 -8.72 -20.80 -2.15
CA GLU A 126 -8.22 -20.38 -0.85
C GLU A 126 -6.85 -21.01 -0.58
N PHE A 127 -5.84 -20.19 -0.39
CA PHE A 127 -4.51 -20.58 0.07
C PHE A 127 -4.48 -20.42 1.59
N LYS A 128 -4.13 -21.50 2.28
CA LYS A 128 -3.98 -21.53 3.74
C LYS A 128 -2.52 -21.41 4.11
N ASP A 129 -2.27 -20.90 5.32
CA ASP A 129 -0.91 -20.78 5.88
C ASP A 129 0.03 -20.01 4.94
N VAL A 130 -0.47 -18.89 4.38
CA VAL A 130 0.29 -18.02 3.48
C VAL A 130 1.47 -17.42 4.22
N GLU A 131 2.63 -17.45 3.57
CA GLU A 131 3.89 -16.94 4.13
C GLU A 131 3.83 -15.41 4.33
N ILE A 132 4.15 -14.96 5.54
CA ILE A 132 4.47 -13.56 5.82
C ILE A 132 5.95 -13.39 5.56
N VAL A 133 6.31 -12.63 4.53
CA VAL A 133 7.72 -12.40 4.13
C VAL A 133 8.34 -11.30 4.98
N ALA A 134 7.65 -10.17 5.07
CA ALA A 134 8.11 -8.99 5.79
C ALA A 134 6.92 -8.09 6.18
N PHE A 135 7.08 -7.29 7.23
CA PHE A 135 6.12 -6.23 7.54
C PHE A 135 6.78 -5.03 8.23
N ASP A 136 6.27 -3.84 7.99
CA ASP A 136 6.68 -2.60 8.65
C ASP A 136 5.50 -2.02 9.43
N PRO A 137 5.46 -2.18 10.76
CA PRO A 137 4.39 -1.63 11.61
C PRO A 137 4.27 -0.12 11.52
N ARG A 138 5.38 0.59 11.31
CA ARG A 138 5.39 2.07 11.26
C ARG A 138 4.74 2.61 9.98
N ARG A 139 4.85 1.86 8.87
CA ARG A 139 4.21 2.20 7.60
C ARG A 139 2.87 1.51 7.41
N ASP A 140 2.49 0.63 8.32
CA ASP A 140 1.30 -0.22 8.21
C ASP A 140 1.27 -1.04 6.91
N LEU A 141 2.42 -1.64 6.54
CA LEU A 141 2.58 -2.46 5.34
C LEU A 141 3.05 -3.86 5.67
N ALA A 142 2.53 -4.84 4.94
CA ALA A 142 2.98 -6.24 5.00
C ALA A 142 3.12 -6.81 3.59
N LEU A 143 4.17 -7.62 3.40
CA LEU A 143 4.46 -8.41 2.20
C LEU A 143 4.21 -9.88 2.51
N LEU A 144 3.30 -10.48 1.76
CA LEU A 144 2.97 -11.89 1.84
C LEU A 144 3.38 -12.60 0.54
N ARG A 145 3.46 -13.93 0.57
CA ARG A 145 3.74 -14.75 -0.61
C ARG A 145 2.83 -15.94 -0.70
N LEU A 146 2.16 -16.09 -1.83
CA LEU A 146 1.42 -17.28 -2.20
C LEU A 146 2.37 -18.32 -2.79
N ASP A 147 2.15 -19.57 -2.42
CA ASP A 147 2.74 -20.72 -3.10
C ASP A 147 1.75 -21.22 -4.16
N TRP A 148 2.03 -20.92 -5.44
CA TRP A 148 1.19 -21.33 -6.56
C TRP A 148 1.18 -22.84 -6.79
N ASP A 149 2.23 -23.50 -6.35
CA ASP A 149 2.44 -24.95 -6.55
C ASP A 149 2.01 -25.77 -5.32
N ASN A 150 1.27 -25.12 -4.40
CA ASN A 150 0.72 -25.75 -3.21
C ASN A 150 -0.01 -27.07 -3.53
N ASP A 151 0.35 -28.13 -2.83
CA ASP A 151 -0.14 -29.50 -3.07
C ASP A 151 -1.67 -29.65 -3.04
N ASP A 152 -2.37 -28.79 -2.28
CA ASP A 152 -3.83 -28.87 -2.13
C ASP A 152 -4.58 -28.31 -3.35
N GLN A 153 -4.11 -27.17 -3.92
CA GLN A 153 -4.81 -26.45 -4.99
C GLN A 153 -3.84 -25.69 -5.89
N PRO A 154 -3.01 -26.39 -6.67
CA PRO A 154 -2.05 -25.72 -7.54
C PRO A 154 -2.75 -24.89 -8.62
N ILE A 155 -2.16 -23.72 -8.96
CA ILE A 155 -2.62 -22.87 -10.05
C ILE A 155 -1.55 -22.84 -11.13
N ALA A 156 -1.86 -23.38 -12.31
CA ALA A 156 -0.97 -23.35 -13.46
C ALA A 156 -0.63 -21.90 -13.86
N GLU A 157 0.55 -21.68 -14.42
CA GLU A 157 1.08 -20.36 -14.71
C GLU A 157 0.16 -19.52 -15.60
N ASP A 158 -0.43 -20.14 -16.62
CA ASP A 158 -1.40 -19.52 -17.54
C ASP A 158 -2.77 -19.23 -16.90
N GLU A 159 -3.04 -19.81 -15.73
CA GLU A 159 -4.23 -19.56 -14.94
C GLU A 159 -4.00 -18.60 -13.76
N ARG A 160 -2.79 -18.15 -13.52
CA ARG A 160 -2.50 -17.20 -12.42
C ARG A 160 -3.19 -15.87 -12.68
N PRO A 161 -3.73 -15.20 -11.64
CA PRO A 161 -4.31 -13.86 -11.82
C PRO A 161 -3.23 -12.85 -12.25
N PRO A 162 -3.63 -11.74 -12.84
CA PRO A 162 -2.70 -10.64 -13.13
C PRO A 162 -2.10 -10.09 -11.83
N HIS A 163 -1.05 -9.31 -11.97
CA HIS A 163 -0.51 -8.47 -10.91
C HIS A 163 -0.63 -7.00 -11.31
N VAL A 164 -0.62 -6.11 -10.32
CA VAL A 164 -0.76 -4.68 -10.55
C VAL A 164 0.57 -4.05 -10.99
N VAL A 165 0.48 -2.85 -11.55
CA VAL A 165 1.61 -1.98 -11.88
C VAL A 165 1.65 -0.85 -10.85
N LEU A 166 2.81 -0.58 -10.26
CA LEU A 166 3.00 0.55 -9.35
C LEU A 166 3.30 1.82 -10.15
N SER A 167 2.68 2.95 -9.76
CA SER A 167 2.95 4.23 -10.42
C SER A 167 4.39 4.70 -10.23
N ALA A 168 4.83 5.59 -11.14
CA ALA A 168 6.05 6.35 -10.93
C ALA A 168 5.90 7.26 -9.70
N PRO A 169 7.01 7.61 -9.00
CA PRO A 169 6.98 8.56 -7.90
C PRO A 169 6.50 9.95 -8.37
N ASP A 170 5.86 10.68 -7.43
CA ASP A 170 5.47 12.10 -7.57
C ASP A 170 4.53 12.41 -8.77
N ASP A 171 3.77 11.41 -9.22
CA ASP A 171 2.88 11.54 -10.39
C ASP A 171 1.42 11.85 -9.98
N LEU A 172 1.15 12.14 -8.71
CA LEU A 172 -0.18 12.34 -8.17
C LEU A 172 -0.35 13.77 -7.64
N VAL A 173 -1.40 14.45 -8.11
CA VAL A 173 -1.72 15.81 -7.66
C VAL A 173 -3.17 15.91 -7.15
N PRO A 174 -3.49 16.88 -6.28
CA PRO A 174 -4.87 17.12 -5.87
C PRO A 174 -5.78 17.36 -7.07
N GLY A 175 -6.94 16.70 -7.07
CA GLY A 175 -7.91 16.70 -8.17
C GLY A 175 -7.80 15.48 -9.09
N ASP A 176 -6.71 14.72 -9.05
CA ASP A 176 -6.59 13.49 -9.83
C ASP A 176 -7.63 12.46 -9.41
N LEU A 177 -8.18 11.77 -10.42
CA LEU A 177 -9.12 10.69 -10.19
C LEU A 177 -8.38 9.49 -9.58
N VAL A 178 -8.96 8.95 -8.50
CA VAL A 178 -8.52 7.70 -7.90
C VAL A 178 -9.71 6.78 -7.66
N PHE A 179 -9.44 5.46 -7.67
CA PHE A 179 -10.44 4.48 -7.29
C PHE A 179 -9.79 3.36 -6.47
N ALA A 180 -10.52 2.87 -5.47
CA ALA A 180 -10.12 1.74 -4.67
C ALA A 180 -10.90 0.50 -5.07
N VAL A 181 -10.20 -0.64 -5.06
CA VAL A 181 -10.81 -1.95 -5.26
C VAL A 181 -10.56 -2.76 -3.99
N GLY A 182 -11.64 -3.24 -3.39
CA GLY A 182 -11.58 -4.04 -2.18
C GLY A 182 -12.47 -5.28 -2.24
N ASN A 183 -12.34 -6.10 -1.20
CA ASN A 183 -13.18 -7.29 -1.03
C ASN A 183 -13.81 -7.31 0.37
N PRO A 184 -14.60 -6.27 0.72
CA PRO A 184 -15.13 -6.12 2.06
C PRO A 184 -15.99 -7.32 2.44
N LEU A 185 -15.79 -7.84 3.65
CA LEU A 185 -16.55 -8.95 4.25
C LEU A 185 -16.52 -10.28 3.45
N GLY A 186 -15.57 -10.44 2.51
CA GLY A 186 -15.55 -11.61 1.63
C GLY A 186 -16.73 -11.67 0.66
N LEU A 187 -17.52 -10.59 0.57
CA LEU A 187 -18.55 -10.37 -0.43
C LEU A 187 -17.90 -10.13 -1.79
N GLU A 188 -18.68 -9.77 -2.80
CA GLU A 188 -18.11 -9.51 -4.12
C GLU A 188 -17.22 -8.25 -4.13
N ARG A 189 -16.34 -8.18 -5.14
CA ARG A 189 -15.46 -7.04 -5.40
C ARG A 189 -16.25 -5.72 -5.34
N THR A 190 -15.79 -4.81 -4.49
CA THR A 190 -16.36 -3.46 -4.35
C THR A 190 -15.39 -2.44 -4.96
N VAL A 191 -15.92 -1.55 -5.77
CA VAL A 191 -15.16 -0.44 -6.38
C VAL A 191 -15.72 0.86 -5.84
N THR A 192 -14.85 1.72 -5.32
CA THR A 192 -15.19 3.09 -4.91
C THR A 192 -14.31 4.07 -5.66
N GLN A 193 -14.87 5.22 -6.05
CA GLN A 193 -14.19 6.24 -6.84
C GLN A 193 -14.27 7.58 -6.12
N GLY A 194 -13.25 8.38 -6.31
CA GLY A 194 -13.15 9.75 -5.81
C GLY A 194 -11.98 10.48 -6.46
N ILE A 195 -11.53 11.54 -5.81
CA ILE A 195 -10.37 12.32 -6.21
C ILE A 195 -9.33 12.35 -5.10
N VAL A 196 -8.11 12.68 -5.45
CA VAL A 196 -7.09 13.06 -4.48
C VAL A 196 -7.45 14.42 -3.90
N SER A 197 -7.66 14.50 -2.60
CA SER A 197 -7.92 15.75 -1.89
C SER A 197 -6.62 16.42 -1.44
N SER A 198 -5.58 15.62 -1.09
CA SER A 198 -4.25 16.09 -0.69
C SER A 198 -3.24 14.96 -0.83
N THR A 199 -1.99 15.28 -1.19
CA THR A 199 -0.87 14.33 -1.23
C THR A 199 0.12 14.53 -0.09
N THR A 200 -0.09 15.52 0.78
CA THR A 200 0.87 15.97 1.79
C THR A 200 0.34 15.86 3.22
N ARG A 201 -0.74 15.11 3.45
CA ARG A 201 -1.26 14.92 4.81
C ARG A 201 -0.27 14.14 5.65
N THR A 202 0.21 14.75 6.73
CA THR A 202 1.09 14.11 7.70
C THR A 202 0.30 13.80 8.97
N ILE A 203 0.31 12.54 9.39
CA ILE A 203 -0.28 12.07 10.64
C ILE A 203 0.82 11.34 11.39
N GLY A 204 1.19 11.86 12.56
CA GLY A 204 2.38 11.39 13.26
C GLY A 204 3.64 11.67 12.42
N HIS A 205 4.31 10.61 12.00
CA HIS A 205 5.54 10.66 11.18
C HIS A 205 5.33 10.16 9.74
N LEU A 206 4.10 9.80 9.38
CA LEU A 206 3.75 9.25 8.06
C LEU A 206 3.03 10.27 7.20
N ARG A 207 3.34 10.25 5.92
CA ARG A 207 2.61 10.98 4.88
C ARG A 207 1.52 10.08 4.32
N PHE A 208 0.34 10.65 4.08
CA PHE A 208 -0.80 9.97 3.48
C PHE A 208 -1.35 10.73 2.28
N ILE A 209 -1.89 9.98 1.33
CA ILE A 209 -2.81 10.50 0.32
C ILE A 209 -4.17 10.61 0.98
N GLN A 210 -4.77 11.80 0.95
CA GLN A 210 -6.17 11.99 1.33
C GLN A 210 -7.04 11.92 0.08
N THR A 211 -8.18 11.22 0.17
CA THR A 211 -9.17 11.08 -0.90
C THR A 211 -10.58 11.13 -0.33
N ASP A 212 -11.56 11.47 -1.15
CA ASP A 212 -12.98 11.34 -0.86
C ASP A 212 -13.58 10.02 -1.37
N ALA A 213 -12.77 9.17 -2.04
CA ALA A 213 -13.16 7.80 -2.35
C ALA A 213 -13.48 7.05 -1.05
N SER A 214 -14.64 6.40 -0.97
CA SER A 214 -15.07 5.72 0.25
C SER A 214 -14.16 4.52 0.56
N ILE A 215 -13.36 4.62 1.63
CA ILE A 215 -12.56 3.54 2.18
C ILE A 215 -13.24 3.06 3.46
N ASN A 216 -13.76 1.84 3.45
CA ASN A 216 -14.49 1.23 4.55
C ASN A 216 -13.73 0.01 5.10
N PRO A 217 -14.05 -0.46 6.32
CA PRO A 217 -13.53 -1.71 6.84
C PRO A 217 -13.68 -2.85 5.82
N GLY A 218 -12.57 -3.56 5.56
CA GLY A 218 -12.48 -4.58 4.51
C GLY A 218 -11.80 -4.11 3.22
N ASN A 219 -11.71 -2.79 2.96
CA ASN A 219 -10.89 -2.25 1.87
C ASN A 219 -9.43 -2.03 2.30
N SER A 220 -9.14 -2.01 3.62
CA SER A 220 -7.77 -1.88 4.16
C SER A 220 -6.84 -2.90 3.55
N GLY A 221 -5.67 -2.45 3.11
CA GLY A 221 -4.66 -3.24 2.41
C GLY A 221 -4.92 -3.39 0.90
N GLY A 222 -6.05 -2.88 0.39
CA GLY A 222 -6.36 -2.87 -1.04
C GLY A 222 -5.62 -1.77 -1.81
N PRO A 223 -5.54 -1.89 -3.14
CA PRO A 223 -4.90 -0.90 -3.99
C PRO A 223 -5.76 0.34 -4.16
N LEU A 224 -5.13 1.51 -4.13
CA LEU A 224 -5.67 2.77 -4.62
C LEU A 224 -5.05 3.02 -5.99
N PHE A 225 -5.88 3.01 -7.03
CA PHE A 225 -5.47 3.19 -8.42
C PHE A 225 -5.70 4.60 -8.92
N ASN A 226 -4.89 5.07 -9.85
CA ASN A 226 -5.17 6.26 -10.67
C ASN A 226 -5.98 5.92 -11.93
N ALA A 227 -6.28 6.92 -12.76
CA ALA A 227 -7.03 6.77 -14.01
C ALA A 227 -6.32 5.90 -15.07
N ARG A 228 -5.04 5.58 -14.88
CA ARG A 228 -4.26 4.69 -15.76
C ARG A 228 -4.25 3.24 -15.30
N GLY A 229 -4.77 2.95 -14.10
CA GLY A 229 -4.74 1.62 -13.49
C GLY A 229 -3.40 1.30 -12.82
N GLU A 230 -2.61 2.30 -12.52
CA GLU A 230 -1.40 2.19 -11.73
C GLU A 230 -1.74 2.39 -10.25
N VAL A 231 -1.11 1.61 -9.37
CA VAL A 231 -1.29 1.76 -7.92
C VAL A 231 -0.51 2.98 -7.45
N VAL A 232 -1.22 3.96 -6.90
CA VAL A 232 -0.68 5.19 -6.30
C VAL A 232 -0.59 5.11 -4.79
N GLY A 233 -1.26 4.13 -4.17
CA GLY A 233 -1.18 3.91 -2.73
C GLY A 233 -1.89 2.65 -2.27
N VAL A 234 -1.80 2.39 -0.96
CA VAL A 234 -2.48 1.28 -0.26
C VAL A 234 -3.57 1.86 0.62
N ALA A 235 -4.82 1.45 0.40
CA ALA A 235 -5.96 1.93 1.17
C ALA A 235 -5.81 1.60 2.66
N CYS A 236 -6.03 2.60 3.52
CA CYS A 236 -5.97 2.44 4.97
C CYS A 236 -7.25 3.01 5.59
N ALA A 237 -8.11 2.13 6.13
CA ALA A 237 -9.41 2.50 6.71
C ALA A 237 -9.24 2.95 8.18
N GLY A 238 -8.36 3.93 8.45
CA GLY A 238 -8.06 4.38 9.82
C GLY A 238 -9.01 5.44 10.40
N PHE A 239 -9.84 6.09 9.58
CA PHE A 239 -10.62 7.28 10.02
C PHE A 239 -12.09 7.16 9.64
N THR A 240 -12.78 6.17 10.17
CA THR A 240 -14.20 5.91 9.87
C THR A 240 -15.18 6.94 10.43
N SER A 241 -14.70 7.88 11.27
CA SER A 241 -15.56 8.85 11.97
C SER A 241 -15.91 10.10 11.16
N PHE A 242 -15.28 10.30 9.99
CA PHE A 242 -15.50 11.49 9.16
C PHE A 242 -15.86 11.09 7.74
N ASN A 243 -17.08 11.38 7.31
CA ASN A 243 -17.51 11.19 5.93
C ASN A 243 -16.64 12.05 4.99
N GLY A 244 -16.10 11.44 3.92
CA GLY A 244 -15.27 12.13 2.93
C GLY A 244 -13.79 12.29 3.30
N LEU A 245 -13.34 11.65 4.41
CA LEU A 245 -11.94 11.59 4.78
C LEU A 245 -11.47 10.14 4.73
N ALA A 246 -10.85 9.76 3.64
CA ALA A 246 -10.21 8.47 3.48
C ALA A 246 -8.72 8.66 3.18
N PHE A 247 -7.91 7.68 3.55
CA PHE A 247 -6.46 7.78 3.47
C PHE A 247 -5.88 6.57 2.73
N GLY A 248 -4.77 6.82 2.03
CA GLY A 248 -3.94 5.81 1.42
C GLY A 248 -2.48 6.03 1.78
N ILE A 249 -1.75 4.96 2.04
CA ILE A 249 -0.30 4.96 2.20
C ILE A 249 0.29 5.19 0.81
N PRO A 250 1.10 6.23 0.57
CA PRO A 250 1.63 6.54 -0.76
C PRO A 250 2.49 5.40 -1.35
N VAL A 251 2.50 5.29 -2.66
CA VAL A 251 3.29 4.28 -3.37
C VAL A 251 4.80 4.43 -3.11
N GLU A 252 5.29 5.62 -2.81
CA GLU A 252 6.67 5.87 -2.43
C GLU A 252 7.05 5.12 -1.14
N GLU A 253 6.14 5.12 -0.15
CA GLU A 253 6.33 4.37 1.10
C GLU A 253 6.31 2.87 0.85
N LEU A 254 5.40 2.39 -0.02
CA LEU A 254 5.38 1.00 -0.45
C LEU A 254 6.68 0.61 -1.17
N ARG A 255 7.15 1.41 -2.12
CA ARG A 255 8.42 1.15 -2.84
C ARG A 255 9.62 1.18 -1.90
N SER A 256 9.65 2.12 -0.95
CA SER A 256 10.68 2.18 0.09
C SER A 256 10.67 0.93 0.97
N PHE A 257 9.50 0.47 1.40
CA PHE A 257 9.35 -0.78 2.16
C PHE A 257 9.87 -1.98 1.36
N LEU A 258 9.44 -2.15 0.10
CA LEU A 258 9.87 -3.26 -0.75
C LEU A 258 11.39 -3.26 -1.01
N LYS A 259 11.98 -2.07 -1.21
CA LYS A 259 13.42 -1.92 -1.39
C LYS A 259 14.22 -2.33 -0.16
N HIS A 260 13.71 -2.05 1.04
CA HIS A 260 14.40 -2.30 2.31
C HIS A 260 13.76 -3.46 3.09
N ARG A 261 13.01 -4.35 2.43
CA ARG A 261 12.27 -5.45 3.07
C ARG A 261 13.13 -6.36 3.93
N ASP A 262 14.42 -6.50 3.59
CA ASP A 262 15.34 -7.36 4.33
C ASP A 262 15.55 -6.90 5.79
N ALA A 263 15.36 -5.59 6.05
CA ALA A 263 15.35 -5.04 7.41
C ALA A 263 14.05 -5.35 8.19
N TRP A 264 13.01 -5.83 7.50
CA TRP A 264 11.67 -6.04 8.02
C TRP A 264 11.20 -7.49 7.90
N LEU A 265 12.13 -8.44 7.69
CA LEU A 265 11.81 -9.85 7.54
C LEU A 265 11.04 -10.36 8.75
N TYR A 266 9.97 -11.11 8.48
CA TYR A 266 9.16 -11.74 9.51
C TYR A 266 9.93 -12.86 10.20
N ASP A 267 9.83 -12.88 11.53
CA ASP A 267 10.35 -13.95 12.37
C ASP A 267 9.19 -14.61 13.12
N ALA A 268 8.84 -15.82 12.73
CA ALA A 268 7.73 -16.57 13.33
C ALA A 268 7.95 -16.87 14.83
N SER A 269 9.20 -16.82 15.32
CA SER A 269 9.49 -16.96 16.75
C SER A 269 9.16 -15.70 17.55
N GLN A 270 9.02 -14.56 16.88
CA GLN A 270 8.71 -13.25 17.46
C GLN A 270 7.64 -12.52 16.63
N PRO A 271 6.42 -13.04 16.52
CA PRO A 271 5.41 -12.54 15.58
C PRO A 271 4.95 -11.11 15.85
N GLN A 272 5.27 -10.54 17.02
CA GLN A 272 4.94 -9.16 17.39
C GLN A 272 6.09 -8.17 17.18
N ASN A 273 7.30 -8.66 16.87
CA ASN A 273 8.46 -7.81 16.63
C ASN A 273 8.70 -7.67 15.12
N GLY A 274 8.12 -6.64 14.52
CA GLY A 274 8.35 -6.28 13.12
C GLY A 274 9.74 -5.68 12.84
N VAL A 275 10.69 -5.78 13.76
CA VAL A 275 12.06 -5.28 13.58
C VAL A 275 13.02 -6.40 13.87
N LYS A 276 13.66 -6.92 12.82
CA LYS A 276 14.83 -7.75 13.00
C LYS A 276 15.99 -6.82 13.33
N TYR A 277 16.42 -6.83 14.60
CA TYR A 277 17.68 -6.20 14.97
C TYR A 277 18.79 -7.01 14.30
N LEU A 278 19.30 -6.49 13.20
CA LEU A 278 20.63 -6.90 12.74
C LEU A 278 21.60 -6.32 13.76
N ASP A 279 22.50 -7.16 14.28
CA ASP A 279 23.59 -6.67 15.09
C ASP A 279 24.27 -5.52 14.34
N PRO A 280 24.51 -4.37 14.99
CA PRO A 280 25.18 -3.28 14.33
C PRO A 280 26.50 -3.80 13.77
N PRO A 281 26.89 -3.37 12.54
CA PRO A 281 28.16 -3.81 11.97
C PRO A 281 29.25 -3.52 12.99
N VAL A 282 30.06 -4.55 13.33
CA VAL A 282 31.23 -4.39 14.19
C VAL A 282 32.14 -3.44 13.42
N LEU A 283 32.17 -2.18 13.84
CA LEU A 283 33.17 -1.25 13.36
C LEU A 283 34.51 -1.78 13.89
N GLU A 284 35.32 -2.42 13.03
CA GLU A 284 36.71 -2.68 13.33
C GLU A 284 37.30 -1.33 13.78
N SER A 285 37.77 -1.27 15.00
CA SER A 285 38.37 -0.08 15.58
C SER A 285 39.47 0.41 14.65
N ALA A 286 39.21 1.53 13.96
CA ALA A 286 40.25 2.24 13.23
C ALA A 286 41.26 2.71 14.29
N THR A 287 42.39 2.05 14.39
CA THR A 287 43.53 2.49 15.18
C THR A 287 44.10 3.74 14.50
N PHE A 288 43.69 4.92 14.99
CA PHE A 288 44.35 6.15 14.63
C PHE A 288 45.72 6.17 15.29
N ASN A 289 46.74 5.85 14.53
CA ASN A 289 48.12 6.17 14.91
C ASN A 289 48.32 7.68 14.81
N ILE A 290 48.22 8.36 15.93
CA ILE A 290 48.69 9.74 16.05
C ILE A 290 50.22 9.64 16.22
N SER A 291 50.97 9.82 15.12
CA SER A 291 52.38 10.09 15.19
C SER A 291 52.55 11.51 15.75
N SER A 292 53.06 11.59 17.00
CA SER A 292 53.61 12.84 17.51
C SER A 292 54.95 13.09 16.81
N GLU A 293 54.97 13.99 15.85
CA GLU A 293 56.23 14.58 15.41
C GLU A 293 56.46 15.83 16.27
N ASP A 294 57.66 15.82 16.91
CA ASP A 294 58.27 16.92 17.69
C ASP A 294 58.57 18.16 16.83
#